data_f1d4babb4ec2412dd027ded9f3bc933b
#
_entry.id   f1d4babb4ec2412dd027ded9f3bc933b
#
_cell.length_a   1.000
_cell.length_b   1.000
_cell.length_c   1.000
_cell.angle_alpha   90.00
_cell.angle_beta   90.00
_cell.angle_gamma   90.00
#
_symmetry.space_group_name_H-M   'P 1'
#
loop_
_entity.id
_entity.type
_entity.pdbx_description
1 polymer ?
#
loop_
_entity_poly.entity_id
_entity_poly.type
_entity_poly.pdbx_seq_one_letter_code
_entity_poly.pdbx_strand_id
1 'polypeptide(L)'
;MKPSSIILFLCFLLSFSCRREKNITSEASELIPPYPLTINVNEGLKNQTTLRLSDVADSIRYVILSEERDVAVNFVFEAALTDSAILTSVSQCPFLVFDLNGKFLDTIGRFGRGPHEYMPGSKFSVDPVSGDIIVYRNFLHDFISFDFNGGFIDNDIPELSGSIESFVCLPGSRMALFPAYDGREVLDDNIRKSMILMGLSDQNGNKLSEISHPAQNIPDDFVASRFIAGAPVNRNTYFKNEIVTPCYENSVYKAGSDSIYTGFKINWDNLRVPETFEEKYYPGSRSAGSPFAEIRSKFIETSEHAFFILKYDGTNYLMNYDKLNGLACSMSFAEDDKAGFINDLDGGQRFFPLWTNREGDIWIDFVQAIDLKTQYTDDFLKDNDAVNPGSREKLIDFITDLQADDNPVLRIVYLKKPD
;
A
#
# COMPACT_ATOMS: atom_id res chain seq x y z
N MET A 1 -36.73 75.61 27.75
CA MET A 1 -37.57 74.45 27.39
C MET A 1 -36.71 73.57 26.45
N LYS A 2 -36.33 72.43 26.90
CA LYS A 2 -35.50 71.47 26.13
C LYS A 2 -36.39 70.54 25.31
N PRO A 3 -36.07 70.19 24.06
CA PRO A 3 -36.60 69.00 23.41
C PRO A 3 -35.69 67.77 23.56
N SER A 4 -36.31 66.66 23.86
CA SER A 4 -35.77 65.34 24.08
C SER A 4 -35.33 64.71 22.79
N SER A 5 -34.12 64.18 22.80
CA SER A 5 -33.58 63.39 21.69
C SER A 5 -34.04 61.93 21.82
N ILE A 6 -34.75 61.44 20.82
CA ILE A 6 -35.11 60.04 20.64
C ILE A 6 -33.94 59.35 19.94
N ILE A 7 -33.25 58.42 20.63
CA ILE A 7 -32.24 57.55 20.06
C ILE A 7 -32.95 56.32 19.49
N LEU A 8 -32.91 56.21 18.16
CA LEU A 8 -33.42 55.07 17.42
C LEU A 8 -32.33 53.96 17.41
N PHE A 9 -32.56 52.87 18.17
CA PHE A 9 -31.68 51.71 18.19
C PHE A 9 -32.03 50.81 17.01
N LEU A 10 -31.19 50.85 15.97
CA LEU A 10 -31.30 49.96 14.80
C LEU A 10 -30.64 48.62 15.13
N CYS A 11 -31.45 47.62 15.49
CA CYS A 11 -31.01 46.23 15.64
C CYS A 11 -30.69 45.63 14.25
N PHE A 12 -29.41 45.53 13.94
CA PHE A 12 -28.92 44.77 12.79
C PHE A 12 -28.99 43.28 13.14
N LEU A 13 -30.03 42.59 12.71
CA LEU A 13 -30.13 41.14 12.73
C LEU A 13 -29.19 40.59 11.65
N LEU A 14 -27.96 40.25 12.03
CA LEU A 14 -27.12 39.40 11.26
C LEU A 14 -27.71 37.98 11.26
N SER A 15 -28.47 37.66 10.22
CA SER A 15 -28.85 36.28 9.93
C SER A 15 -27.59 35.51 9.50
N PHE A 16 -26.96 34.82 10.45
CA PHE A 16 -26.02 33.75 10.15
C PHE A 16 -26.80 32.63 9.43
N SER A 17 -26.78 32.68 8.12
CA SER A 17 -27.13 31.55 7.29
C SER A 17 -26.05 30.50 7.51
N CYS A 18 -26.28 29.62 8.46
CA CYS A 18 -25.52 28.39 8.58
C CYS A 18 -25.85 27.56 7.33
N ARG A 19 -25.03 27.72 6.27
CA ARG A 19 -25.03 26.84 5.12
C ARG A 19 -24.56 25.51 5.66
N ARG A 20 -25.48 24.60 5.94
CA ARG A 20 -25.23 23.21 6.22
C ARG A 20 -24.61 22.67 4.94
N GLU A 21 -23.28 22.61 4.87
CA GLU A 21 -22.60 21.72 3.91
C GLU A 21 -23.14 20.32 4.22
N LYS A 22 -24.01 19.83 3.37
CA LYS A 22 -24.34 18.41 3.36
C LYS A 22 -23.04 17.69 3.04
N ASN A 23 -22.53 16.97 4.02
CA ASN A 23 -21.47 16.00 3.82
C ASN A 23 -22.01 14.91 2.89
N ILE A 24 -21.86 15.10 1.59
CA ILE A 24 -22.24 14.12 0.55
C ILE A 24 -21.45 12.81 0.75
N THR A 25 -20.26 12.89 1.35
CA THR A 25 -19.45 11.73 1.73
C THR A 25 -20.10 10.79 2.74
N SER A 26 -21.16 11.21 3.46
CA SER A 26 -21.84 10.32 4.43
C SER A 26 -22.85 9.38 3.76
N GLU A 27 -23.46 9.77 2.65
CA GLU A 27 -24.53 8.96 2.02
C GLU A 27 -23.97 7.72 1.28
N ALA A 28 -22.84 7.83 0.58
CA ALA A 28 -22.22 6.69 -0.08
C ALA A 28 -21.65 5.67 0.91
N SER A 29 -21.12 6.11 2.05
CA SER A 29 -20.60 5.20 3.08
C SER A 29 -21.68 4.42 3.82
N GLU A 30 -22.90 4.93 3.88
CA GLU A 30 -24.06 4.24 4.48
C GLU A 30 -24.63 3.14 3.59
N LEU A 31 -24.32 3.14 2.28
CA LEU A 31 -24.82 2.14 1.32
C LEU A 31 -23.93 0.89 1.24
N ILE A 32 -22.65 0.98 1.66
CA ILE A 32 -21.75 -0.18 1.67
C ILE A 32 -22.10 -1.10 2.84
N PRO A 33 -22.28 -2.42 2.60
CA PRO A 33 -22.51 -3.36 3.68
C PRO A 33 -21.38 -3.32 4.73
N PRO A 34 -21.65 -3.63 6.00
CA PRO A 34 -20.62 -3.68 7.02
C PRO A 34 -19.62 -4.80 6.72
N TYR A 35 -18.36 -4.59 7.12
CA TYR A 35 -17.34 -5.65 7.03
C TYR A 35 -17.67 -6.87 7.90
N PRO A 36 -17.24 -8.08 7.52
CA PRO A 36 -16.45 -8.41 6.33
C PRO A 36 -17.29 -8.51 5.05
N LEU A 37 -16.77 -7.95 3.96
CA LEU A 37 -17.32 -8.15 2.63
C LEU A 37 -16.84 -9.49 2.04
N THR A 38 -17.65 -10.12 1.21
CA THR A 38 -17.29 -11.42 0.59
C THR A 38 -17.08 -11.27 -0.90
N ILE A 39 -15.90 -11.65 -1.39
CA ILE A 39 -15.52 -11.63 -2.81
C ILE A 39 -15.63 -13.02 -3.39
N ASN A 40 -16.53 -13.22 -4.34
CA ASN A 40 -16.68 -14.49 -5.06
C ASN A 40 -15.74 -14.52 -6.27
N VAL A 41 -14.56 -15.13 -6.11
CA VAL A 41 -13.53 -15.13 -7.16
C VAL A 41 -13.98 -15.89 -8.41
N ASN A 42 -14.61 -17.05 -8.26
CA ASN A 42 -15.08 -17.84 -9.39
C ASN A 42 -16.13 -17.09 -10.23
N GLU A 43 -17.00 -16.32 -9.60
CA GLU A 43 -17.95 -15.43 -10.28
C GLU A 43 -17.19 -14.32 -11.03
N GLY A 44 -16.24 -13.67 -10.38
CA GLY A 44 -15.41 -12.63 -10.98
C GLY A 44 -14.63 -13.12 -12.22
N LEU A 45 -14.08 -14.35 -12.18
CA LEU A 45 -13.38 -14.94 -13.33
C LEU A 45 -14.31 -15.21 -14.52
N LYS A 46 -15.60 -15.49 -14.29
CA LYS A 46 -16.60 -15.67 -15.35
C LYS A 46 -17.09 -14.35 -15.93
N ASN A 47 -17.08 -13.29 -15.12
CA ASN A 47 -17.51 -11.95 -15.50
C ASN A 47 -16.31 -11.12 -15.98
N GLN A 48 -15.85 -11.37 -17.20
CA GLN A 48 -14.72 -10.66 -17.76
C GLN A 48 -15.11 -9.32 -18.37
N THR A 49 -14.32 -8.30 -18.10
CA THR A 49 -14.52 -6.94 -18.60
C THR A 49 -13.17 -6.24 -18.81
N THR A 50 -13.18 -5.13 -19.50
CA THR A 50 -11.99 -4.26 -19.60
C THR A 50 -11.94 -3.34 -18.38
N LEU A 51 -10.81 -3.31 -17.69
CA LEU A 51 -10.55 -2.43 -16.55
C LEU A 51 -9.57 -1.34 -16.97
N ARG A 52 -10.06 -0.11 -17.03
CA ARG A 52 -9.30 1.07 -17.45
C ARG A 52 -8.95 1.93 -16.25
N LEU A 53 -7.79 2.57 -16.31
CA LEU A 53 -7.34 3.46 -15.24
C LEU A 53 -8.27 4.68 -15.13
N SER A 54 -8.81 5.16 -16.26
CA SER A 54 -9.79 6.24 -16.28
C SER A 54 -11.13 5.91 -15.59
N ASP A 55 -11.44 4.64 -15.32
CA ASP A 55 -12.65 4.28 -14.58
C ASP A 55 -12.56 4.73 -13.12
N VAL A 56 -11.35 4.73 -12.54
CA VAL A 56 -11.09 4.98 -11.12
C VAL A 56 -10.24 6.21 -10.83
N ALA A 57 -9.55 6.78 -11.83
CA ALA A 57 -8.59 7.86 -11.64
C ALA A 57 -8.84 9.03 -12.59
N ASP A 58 -8.46 10.24 -12.13
CA ASP A 58 -8.56 11.48 -12.89
C ASP A 58 -7.28 11.79 -13.66
N SER A 59 -6.12 11.46 -13.09
CA SER A 59 -4.83 11.83 -13.67
C SER A 59 -3.69 10.93 -13.23
N ILE A 60 -2.64 10.91 -14.05
CA ILE A 60 -1.36 10.29 -13.77
C ILE A 60 -0.24 11.30 -13.94
N ARG A 61 0.78 11.22 -13.10
CA ARG A 61 1.96 12.05 -13.12
C ARG A 61 3.22 11.20 -13.06
N TYR A 62 4.25 11.63 -13.77
CA TYR A 62 5.57 10.99 -13.82
C TYR A 62 6.59 11.88 -13.10
N VAL A 63 7.39 11.29 -12.20
CA VAL A 63 8.36 11.99 -11.36
C VAL A 63 9.68 11.24 -11.40
N ILE A 64 10.72 11.83 -11.97
CA ILE A 64 12.09 11.31 -11.92
C ILE A 64 12.64 11.63 -10.53
N LEU A 65 13.19 10.63 -9.85
CA LEU A 65 13.94 10.84 -8.61
C LEU A 65 15.31 11.40 -8.97
N SER A 66 15.57 12.67 -8.68
CA SER A 66 16.76 13.38 -9.17
C SER A 66 18.07 12.87 -8.58
N GLU A 67 19.12 12.90 -9.37
CA GLU A 67 20.50 12.47 -9.04
C GLU A 67 21.31 13.57 -8.33
N GLU A 68 20.79 14.22 -7.30
CA GLU A 68 21.65 15.14 -6.56
C GLU A 68 22.61 14.37 -5.65
N ARG A 69 23.89 14.71 -5.66
CA ARG A 69 24.98 14.18 -4.82
C ARG A 69 25.39 12.72 -5.05
N ASP A 70 25.46 12.27 -6.29
CA ASP A 70 25.91 10.91 -6.65
C ASP A 70 25.05 9.77 -6.03
N VAL A 71 23.79 10.03 -5.70
CA VAL A 71 22.87 9.02 -5.18
C VAL A 71 22.17 8.34 -6.36
N ALA A 72 22.74 7.25 -6.82
CA ALA A 72 22.08 6.41 -7.81
C ALA A 72 20.97 5.58 -7.15
N VAL A 73 19.74 5.78 -7.57
CA VAL A 73 18.58 4.98 -7.16
C VAL A 73 18.41 3.84 -8.16
N ASN A 74 18.89 2.65 -7.80
CA ASN A 74 18.77 1.49 -8.71
C ASN A 74 17.40 0.82 -8.63
N PHE A 75 16.82 0.72 -7.42
CA PHE A 75 15.56 0.04 -7.18
C PHE A 75 14.89 0.61 -5.93
N VAL A 76 13.58 0.89 -6.04
CA VAL A 76 12.76 1.37 -4.91
C VAL A 76 12.08 0.16 -4.27
N PHE A 77 12.45 -0.18 -3.03
CA PHE A 77 11.84 -1.26 -2.26
C PHE A 77 10.55 -0.83 -1.58
N GLU A 78 10.52 0.42 -1.13
CA GLU A 78 9.39 1.00 -0.44
C GLU A 78 9.33 2.51 -0.71
N ALA A 79 8.13 3.03 -0.88
CA ALA A 79 7.88 4.46 -0.98
C ALA A 79 6.70 4.87 -0.12
N ALA A 80 6.85 5.98 0.60
CA ALA A 80 5.75 6.64 1.31
C ALA A 80 5.59 8.06 0.78
N LEU A 81 4.36 8.42 0.41
CA LEU A 81 3.99 9.76 0.00
C LEU A 81 3.30 10.47 1.16
N THR A 82 3.81 11.64 1.49
CA THR A 82 3.19 12.58 2.42
C THR A 82 2.71 13.83 1.66
N ASP A 83 2.09 14.76 2.35
CA ASP A 83 1.61 16.03 1.76
C ASP A 83 2.75 16.89 1.19
N SER A 84 3.99 16.68 1.64
CA SER A 84 5.13 17.55 1.30
C SER A 84 6.34 16.82 0.70
N ALA A 85 6.43 15.50 0.84
CA ALA A 85 7.63 14.75 0.49
C ALA A 85 7.35 13.30 0.07
N ILE A 86 8.32 12.73 -0.63
CA ILE A 86 8.41 11.32 -0.99
C ILE A 86 9.59 10.73 -0.20
N LEU A 87 9.30 9.75 0.66
CA LEU A 87 10.31 9.00 1.39
C LEU A 87 10.49 7.64 0.71
N THR A 88 11.74 7.24 0.44
CA THR A 88 12.02 5.97 -0.23
C THR A 88 13.07 5.14 0.49
N SER A 89 12.88 3.81 0.43
CA SER A 89 13.91 2.82 0.73
C SER A 89 14.50 2.31 -0.58
N VAL A 90 15.80 2.43 -0.72
CA VAL A 90 16.54 2.00 -1.92
C VAL A 90 17.71 1.09 -1.53
N SER A 91 18.31 0.41 -2.52
CA SER A 91 19.44 -0.48 -2.26
C SER A 91 20.68 0.29 -1.83
N GLN A 92 21.34 -0.17 -0.77
CA GLN A 92 22.66 0.28 -0.32
C GLN A 92 22.80 1.76 0.08
N CYS A 93 21.68 2.46 0.22
CA CYS A 93 21.62 3.84 0.71
C CYS A 93 20.75 3.95 1.95
N PRO A 94 21.00 4.92 2.85
CA PRO A 94 20.01 5.34 3.83
C PRO A 94 18.69 5.73 3.16
N PHE A 95 17.61 5.83 3.93
CA PHE A 95 16.33 6.29 3.38
C PHE A 95 16.47 7.69 2.80
N LEU A 96 15.91 7.89 1.61
CA LEU A 96 16.04 9.13 0.84
C LEU A 96 14.73 9.91 0.88
N VAL A 97 14.84 11.21 1.03
CA VAL A 97 13.73 12.14 0.99
C VAL A 97 13.82 12.99 -0.26
N PHE A 98 12.73 13.06 -1.00
CA PHE A 98 12.56 13.91 -2.17
C PHE A 98 11.37 14.83 -1.96
N ASP A 99 11.37 15.99 -2.60
CA ASP A 99 10.15 16.78 -2.72
C ASP A 99 9.13 16.09 -3.66
N LEU A 100 7.93 16.64 -3.75
CA LEU A 100 6.89 16.06 -4.60
C LEU A 100 7.22 16.13 -6.11
N ASN A 101 8.25 16.86 -6.52
CA ASN A 101 8.73 16.93 -7.90
C ASN A 101 9.93 16.01 -8.17
N GLY A 102 10.31 15.20 -7.17
CA GLY A 102 11.44 14.27 -7.26
C GLY A 102 12.80 14.90 -7.00
N LYS A 103 12.86 16.16 -6.58
CA LYS A 103 14.11 16.80 -6.21
C LYS A 103 14.57 16.20 -4.87
N PHE A 104 15.81 15.70 -4.83
CA PHE A 104 16.44 15.21 -3.60
C PHE A 104 16.51 16.31 -2.54
N LEU A 105 16.09 16.00 -1.32
CA LEU A 105 16.14 16.92 -0.19
C LEU A 105 17.22 16.51 0.80
N ASP A 106 17.16 15.29 1.33
CA ASP A 106 18.12 14.79 2.32
C ASP A 106 18.07 13.25 2.45
N THR A 107 18.93 12.72 3.30
CA THR A 107 18.92 11.33 3.79
C THR A 107 18.46 11.28 5.23
N ILE A 108 17.68 10.27 5.57
CA ILE A 108 17.28 10.04 6.95
C ILE A 108 18.33 9.19 7.65
N GLY A 109 19.01 9.80 8.63
CA GLY A 109 20.07 9.15 9.37
C GLY A 109 21.24 8.67 8.48
N ARG A 110 21.92 7.62 8.89
CA ARG A 110 23.04 7.01 8.14
C ARG A 110 23.23 5.54 8.51
N PHE A 111 23.90 4.80 7.64
CA PHE A 111 24.29 3.44 7.95
C PHE A 111 25.44 3.38 8.95
N GLY A 112 25.28 2.49 9.93
CA GLY A 112 26.28 2.25 10.96
C GLY A 112 25.69 1.51 12.16
N ARG A 113 26.46 1.49 13.26
CA ARG A 113 26.11 0.83 14.53
C ARG A 113 26.08 1.80 15.72
N GLY A 114 26.18 3.08 15.45
CA GLY A 114 26.09 4.12 16.47
C GLY A 114 24.67 4.30 17.01
N PRO A 115 24.49 5.14 18.05
CA PRO A 115 23.17 5.32 18.69
C PRO A 115 22.08 5.79 17.73
N HIS A 116 22.42 6.64 16.76
CA HIS A 116 21.49 7.24 15.79
C HIS A 116 21.70 6.69 14.37
N GLU A 117 22.26 5.49 14.27
CA GLU A 117 22.57 4.83 13.01
C GLU A 117 21.75 3.53 12.87
N TYR A 118 21.57 3.07 11.64
CA TYR A 118 20.87 1.82 11.36
C TYR A 118 21.57 1.05 10.23
N MET A 119 21.26 -0.23 10.09
CA MET A 119 21.87 -1.10 9.09
C MET A 119 21.01 -1.19 7.84
N PRO A 120 21.59 -1.56 6.68
CA PRO A 120 20.81 -1.96 5.51
C PRO A 120 19.73 -3.00 5.85
N GLY A 121 18.56 -2.88 5.25
CA GLY A 121 17.41 -3.76 5.53
C GLY A 121 16.55 -3.33 6.71
N SER A 122 16.93 -2.27 7.45
CA SER A 122 16.02 -1.61 8.40
C SER A 122 14.75 -1.16 7.69
N LYS A 123 13.67 -1.05 8.45
CA LYS A 123 12.34 -0.67 7.93
C LYS A 123 11.96 0.70 8.45
N PHE A 124 11.11 1.41 7.75
CA PHE A 124 10.58 2.67 8.21
C PHE A 124 9.05 2.71 8.17
N SER A 125 8.48 3.60 8.94
CA SER A 125 7.10 4.04 8.82
C SER A 125 7.01 5.53 9.19
N VAL A 126 6.13 6.26 8.54
CA VAL A 126 5.86 7.66 8.91
C VAL A 126 4.71 7.67 9.91
N ASP A 127 4.90 8.36 11.03
CA ASP A 127 3.82 8.59 12.00
C ASP A 127 2.79 9.55 11.39
N PRO A 128 1.50 9.16 11.31
CA PRO A 128 0.50 9.96 10.63
C PRO A 128 0.08 11.23 11.40
N VAL A 129 0.49 11.37 12.66
CA VAL A 129 0.12 12.51 13.51
C VAL A 129 1.25 13.52 13.61
N SER A 130 2.45 13.07 13.97
CA SER A 130 3.61 13.93 14.10
C SER A 130 4.33 14.19 12.77
N GLY A 131 4.21 13.27 11.82
CA GLY A 131 5.00 13.26 10.59
C GLY A 131 6.41 12.68 10.78
N ASP A 132 6.77 12.23 11.98
CA ASP A 132 8.09 11.68 12.26
C ASP A 132 8.32 10.37 11.49
N ILE A 133 9.57 10.14 11.10
CA ILE A 133 10.00 8.92 10.46
C ILE A 133 10.52 7.98 11.53
N ILE A 134 9.78 6.93 11.79
CA ILE A 134 10.17 5.87 12.73
C ILE A 134 10.95 4.81 11.95
N VAL A 135 12.12 4.45 12.44
CA VAL A 135 13.00 3.43 11.84
C VAL A 135 13.19 2.27 12.80
N TYR A 136 12.82 1.07 12.36
CA TYR A 136 13.13 -0.17 13.07
C TYR A 136 14.54 -0.63 12.71
N ARG A 137 15.41 -0.75 13.72
CA ARG A 137 16.77 -1.25 13.57
C ARG A 137 16.77 -2.77 13.72
N ASN A 138 16.80 -3.46 12.60
CA ASN A 138 16.73 -4.91 12.56
C ASN A 138 17.85 -5.67 13.30
N PHE A 139 18.97 -5.00 13.58
CA PHE A 139 20.09 -5.57 14.32
C PHE A 139 19.98 -5.42 15.84
N LEU A 140 19.37 -4.32 16.32
CA LEU A 140 19.20 -4.01 17.74
C LEU A 140 17.80 -4.35 18.25
N HIS A 141 16.85 -4.63 17.33
CA HIS A 141 15.44 -4.91 17.61
C HIS A 141 14.74 -3.75 18.34
N ASP A 142 15.12 -2.52 18.02
CA ASP A 142 14.60 -1.30 18.62
C ASP A 142 14.19 -0.27 17.56
N PHE A 143 13.66 0.85 17.99
CA PHE A 143 13.21 1.94 17.15
C PHE A 143 14.01 3.21 17.42
N ILE A 144 14.26 3.98 16.37
CA ILE A 144 14.74 5.35 16.42
C ILE A 144 13.87 6.24 15.56
N SER A 145 13.85 7.53 15.85
CA SER A 145 13.00 8.48 15.16
C SER A 145 13.79 9.63 14.56
N PHE A 146 13.29 10.14 13.45
CA PHE A 146 13.86 11.28 12.74
C PHE A 146 12.75 12.21 12.25
N ASP A 147 13.05 13.50 12.13
CA ASP A 147 12.24 14.41 11.34
C ASP A 147 12.55 14.27 9.82
N PHE A 148 11.78 14.94 8.99
CA PHE A 148 11.98 14.92 7.53
C PHE A 148 13.26 15.64 7.07
N ASN A 149 13.98 16.34 7.96
CA ASN A 149 15.28 16.95 7.68
C ASN A 149 16.44 16.06 8.16
N GLY A 150 16.16 14.81 8.55
CA GLY A 150 17.15 13.86 9.05
C GLY A 150 17.61 14.12 10.49
N GLY A 151 16.99 15.07 11.19
CA GLY A 151 17.26 15.35 12.59
C GLY A 151 16.77 14.21 13.49
N PHE A 152 17.66 13.70 14.36
CA PHE A 152 17.28 12.66 15.33
C PHE A 152 16.31 13.23 16.37
N ILE A 153 15.27 12.45 16.66
CA ILE A 153 14.26 12.74 17.69
C ILE A 153 14.41 11.69 18.79
N ASP A 154 14.60 12.15 20.02
CA ASP A 154 14.64 11.27 21.19
C ASP A 154 13.21 10.92 21.61
N ASN A 155 12.78 9.72 21.27
CA ASN A 155 11.45 9.21 21.57
C ASN A 155 11.54 7.93 22.40
N ASP A 156 10.73 7.86 23.44
CA ASP A 156 10.53 6.63 24.23
C ASP A 156 9.61 5.64 23.47
N ILE A 157 10.10 5.03 22.40
CA ILE A 157 9.38 3.95 21.73
C ILE A 157 9.77 2.63 22.43
N PRO A 158 8.80 1.82 22.88
CA PRO A 158 9.09 0.61 23.61
C PRO A 158 9.96 -0.37 22.81
N GLU A 159 10.90 -1.01 23.49
CA GLU A 159 11.64 -2.14 22.92
C GLU A 159 10.69 -3.30 22.61
N LEU A 160 10.91 -3.96 21.47
CA LEU A 160 10.15 -5.14 21.08
C LEU A 160 10.86 -6.43 21.55
N SER A 161 10.09 -7.36 22.05
CA SER A 161 10.59 -8.72 22.26
C SER A 161 10.51 -9.50 20.95
N GLY A 162 11.62 -9.55 20.20
CA GLY A 162 11.73 -10.35 18.98
C GLY A 162 11.91 -9.53 17.70
N SER A 163 12.17 -10.24 16.62
CA SER A 163 12.33 -9.65 15.30
C SER A 163 11.00 -9.32 14.66
N ILE A 164 10.95 -8.23 13.90
CA ILE A 164 9.82 -7.91 13.05
C ILE A 164 10.23 -7.86 11.58
N GLU A 165 9.34 -8.30 10.72
CA GLU A 165 9.50 -8.22 9.26
C GLU A 165 9.15 -6.83 8.74
N SER A 166 8.10 -6.25 9.29
CA SER A 166 7.67 -4.88 9.02
C SER A 166 6.81 -4.33 10.15
N PHE A 167 6.58 -3.02 10.11
CA PHE A 167 5.67 -2.34 11.02
C PHE A 167 5.03 -1.15 10.35
N VAL A 168 3.93 -0.67 10.92
CA VAL A 168 3.23 0.53 10.45
C VAL A 168 2.75 1.35 11.65
N CYS A 169 3.11 2.63 11.66
CA CYS A 169 2.54 3.60 12.58
C CYS A 169 1.10 3.94 12.18
N LEU A 170 0.19 3.94 13.14
CA LEU A 170 -1.22 4.23 12.96
C LEU A 170 -1.65 5.44 13.80
N PRO A 171 -2.77 6.11 13.49
CA PRO A 171 -3.27 7.22 14.30
C PRO A 171 -3.44 6.84 15.77
N GLY A 172 -3.28 7.84 16.67
CA GLY A 172 -3.40 7.64 18.11
C GLY A 172 -2.19 6.95 18.74
N SER A 173 -0.99 7.13 18.16
CA SER A 173 0.25 6.51 18.63
C SER A 173 0.15 4.99 18.76
N ARG A 174 -0.45 4.36 17.75
CA ARG A 174 -0.59 2.91 17.63
C ARG A 174 0.43 2.37 16.64
N MET A 175 0.77 1.11 16.78
CA MET A 175 1.71 0.44 15.91
C MET A 175 1.19 -0.96 15.55
N ALA A 176 1.04 -1.21 14.26
CA ALA A 176 0.83 -2.56 13.77
C ALA A 176 2.18 -3.21 13.49
N LEU A 177 2.39 -4.39 14.03
CA LEU A 177 3.64 -5.15 13.98
C LEU A 177 3.43 -6.45 13.23
N PHE A 178 4.36 -6.78 12.34
CA PHE A 178 4.39 -8.04 11.60
C PHE A 178 5.65 -8.80 12.02
N PRO A 179 5.55 -9.76 12.96
CA PRO A 179 6.71 -10.49 13.44
C PRO A 179 7.40 -11.28 12.34
N ALA A 180 8.72 -11.39 12.45
CA ALA A 180 9.55 -12.29 11.65
C ALA A 180 9.87 -13.53 12.48
N TYR A 181 9.74 -14.71 11.89
CA TYR A 181 10.07 -15.97 12.50
C TYR A 181 11.06 -16.74 11.64
N ASP A 182 12.08 -17.34 12.25
CA ASP A 182 12.98 -18.22 11.54
C ASP A 182 12.45 -19.68 11.53
N GLY A 183 13.04 -20.51 10.67
CA GLY A 183 12.60 -21.90 10.55
C GLY A 183 12.81 -22.74 11.82
N ARG A 184 13.68 -22.31 12.76
CA ARG A 184 13.92 -23.01 14.03
C ARG A 184 12.82 -22.67 15.03
N GLU A 185 12.36 -21.43 15.04
CA GLU A 185 11.23 -21.01 15.90
C GLU A 185 9.97 -21.74 15.53
N VAL A 186 9.73 -22.01 14.26
CA VAL A 186 8.56 -22.80 13.81
C VAL A 186 8.64 -24.26 14.26
N LEU A 187 9.84 -24.81 14.40
CA LEU A 187 10.07 -26.17 14.87
C LEU A 187 9.89 -26.32 16.40
N ASP A 188 9.96 -25.21 17.14
CA ASP A 188 9.67 -25.20 18.56
C ASP A 188 8.17 -25.08 18.82
N ASP A 189 7.57 -26.13 19.36
CA ASP A 189 6.12 -26.18 19.60
C ASP A 189 5.62 -25.06 20.51
N ASN A 190 6.41 -24.61 21.49
CA ASN A 190 5.99 -23.54 22.39
C ASN A 190 5.98 -22.20 21.67
N ILE A 191 7.00 -21.94 20.84
CA ILE A 191 7.07 -20.72 20.02
C ILE A 191 5.97 -20.79 18.97
N ARG A 192 5.87 -21.89 18.21
CA ARG A 192 4.90 -22.07 17.13
C ARG A 192 3.47 -21.82 17.59
N LYS A 193 3.06 -22.37 18.73
CA LYS A 193 1.71 -22.21 19.29
C LYS A 193 1.39 -20.80 19.76
N SER A 194 2.40 -19.94 19.87
CA SER A 194 2.25 -18.52 20.24
C SER A 194 2.51 -17.54 19.09
N MET A 195 2.85 -18.04 17.89
CA MET A 195 3.14 -17.18 16.75
C MET A 195 1.93 -16.33 16.35
N ILE A 196 2.15 -15.06 16.08
CA ILE A 196 1.13 -14.15 15.56
C ILE A 196 1.47 -13.71 14.13
N LEU A 197 0.46 -13.46 13.33
CA LEU A 197 0.62 -12.95 11.98
C LEU A 197 0.77 -11.43 11.99
N MET A 198 -0.04 -10.78 12.81
CA MET A 198 -0.05 -9.33 13.00
C MET A 198 -0.49 -9.00 14.43
N GLY A 199 0.19 -8.07 15.07
CA GLY A 199 -0.16 -7.53 16.37
C GLY A 199 -0.42 -6.02 16.29
N LEU A 200 -1.33 -5.51 17.10
CA LEU A 200 -1.57 -4.08 17.32
C LEU A 200 -1.20 -3.73 18.76
N SER A 201 -0.38 -2.71 18.92
CA SER A 201 0.04 -2.20 20.23
C SER A 201 -0.23 -0.71 20.38
N ASP A 202 -0.31 -0.26 21.64
CA ASP A 202 -0.31 1.16 21.98
C ASP A 202 1.12 1.73 22.07
N GLN A 203 1.23 3.01 22.35
CA GLN A 203 2.51 3.72 22.54
C GLN A 203 3.38 3.18 23.67
N ASN A 204 2.82 2.43 24.63
CA ASN A 204 3.54 1.83 25.75
C ASN A 204 3.95 0.37 25.45
N GLY A 205 3.68 -0.13 24.24
CA GLY A 205 3.90 -1.52 23.86
C GLY A 205 2.83 -2.50 24.37
N ASN A 206 1.73 -2.03 24.98
CA ASN A 206 0.67 -2.89 25.41
C ASN A 206 -0.10 -3.44 24.21
N LYS A 207 -0.31 -4.75 24.19
CA LYS A 207 -1.08 -5.42 23.15
C LYS A 207 -2.55 -5.02 23.21
N LEU A 208 -3.08 -4.55 22.07
CA LEU A 208 -4.49 -4.20 21.89
C LEU A 208 -5.27 -5.31 21.16
N SER A 209 -4.68 -5.87 20.12
CA SER A 209 -5.30 -6.88 19.27
C SER A 209 -4.23 -7.72 18.58
N GLU A 210 -4.57 -8.94 18.15
CA GLU A 210 -3.66 -9.77 17.36
C GLU A 210 -4.42 -10.76 16.47
N ILE A 211 -3.74 -11.22 15.41
CA ILE A 211 -4.15 -12.33 14.56
C ILE A 211 -3.14 -13.46 14.71
N SER A 212 -3.62 -14.64 15.01
CA SER A 212 -2.80 -15.85 15.12
C SER A 212 -2.15 -16.20 13.78
N HIS A 213 -0.90 -16.65 13.83
CA HIS A 213 -0.23 -17.16 12.65
C HIS A 213 -0.77 -18.54 12.27
N PRO A 214 -1.00 -18.86 10.99
CA PRO A 214 -1.49 -20.18 10.56
C PRO A 214 -0.61 -21.35 11.03
N ALA A 215 0.68 -21.10 11.25
CA ALA A 215 1.61 -22.11 11.79
C ALA A 215 1.19 -22.68 13.14
N GLN A 216 0.36 -21.99 13.92
CA GLN A 216 -0.19 -22.52 15.18
C GLN A 216 -1.00 -23.80 14.98
N ASN A 217 -1.56 -23.99 13.79
CA ASN A 217 -2.43 -25.13 13.45
C ASN A 217 -1.68 -26.28 12.74
N ILE A 218 -0.34 -26.24 12.70
CA ILE A 218 0.45 -27.34 12.12
C ILE A 218 0.36 -28.55 13.07
N PRO A 219 0.04 -29.76 12.56
CA PRO A 219 0.06 -30.98 13.37
C PRO A 219 1.43 -31.22 13.99
N ASP A 220 1.45 -31.76 15.23
CA ASP A 220 2.70 -32.00 15.98
C ASP A 220 3.60 -33.07 15.34
N ASP A 221 3.04 -33.95 14.50
CA ASP A 221 3.75 -34.97 13.72
C ASP A 221 4.33 -34.47 12.42
N PHE A 222 4.11 -33.19 12.07
CA PHE A 222 4.64 -32.58 10.89
C PHE A 222 6.11 -32.18 11.07
N VAL A 223 7.00 -32.93 10.44
CA VAL A 223 8.43 -32.60 10.45
C VAL A 223 8.73 -31.51 9.42
N ALA A 224 8.66 -30.27 9.85
CA ALA A 224 8.89 -29.09 9.01
C ALA A 224 10.36 -28.88 8.66
N SER A 225 10.99 -29.82 7.96
CA SER A 225 12.41 -29.69 7.53
C SER A 225 12.65 -28.56 6.50
N ARG A 226 11.61 -27.88 6.06
CA ARG A 226 11.66 -26.87 4.97
C ARG A 226 10.72 -25.68 5.22
N PHE A 227 10.33 -25.41 6.44
CA PHE A 227 9.39 -24.35 6.71
C PHE A 227 10.03 -22.97 6.55
N ILE A 228 9.38 -22.09 5.81
CA ILE A 228 9.67 -20.66 5.77
C ILE A 228 8.46 -19.94 6.34
N ALA A 229 8.59 -19.53 7.60
CA ALA A 229 7.60 -18.68 8.22
C ALA A 229 7.81 -17.24 7.71
N GLY A 230 7.14 -16.87 6.68
CA GLY A 230 7.08 -15.47 6.26
C GLY A 230 5.63 -15.06 6.15
N ALA A 231 5.19 -14.05 6.91
CA ALA A 231 4.04 -13.29 6.47
C ALA A 231 4.34 -12.77 5.06
N PRO A 232 3.34 -12.53 4.19
CA PRO A 232 3.56 -11.89 2.92
C PRO A 232 4.09 -10.47 3.18
N VAL A 233 5.41 -10.38 3.16
CA VAL A 233 6.15 -9.16 3.43
C VAL A 233 5.77 -8.08 2.43
N ASN A 234 5.58 -6.86 2.91
CA ASN A 234 5.32 -5.66 2.09
C ASN A 234 4.07 -5.72 1.19
N ARG A 235 3.04 -6.46 1.58
CA ARG A 235 1.74 -6.43 0.88
C ARG A 235 0.75 -5.44 1.47
N ASN A 236 1.18 -4.66 2.45
CA ASN A 236 0.33 -3.66 3.08
C ASN A 236 0.04 -2.49 2.15
N THR A 237 -1.20 -2.03 2.17
CA THR A 237 -1.66 -0.79 1.56
C THR A 237 -2.47 -0.02 2.59
N TYR A 238 -2.92 1.17 2.23
CA TYR A 238 -3.71 1.99 3.14
C TYR A 238 -5.04 2.38 2.51
N PHE A 239 -6.04 2.48 3.36
CA PHE A 239 -7.32 3.07 3.02
C PHE A 239 -7.93 3.71 4.26
N LYS A 240 -8.21 5.01 4.22
CA LYS A 240 -8.75 5.82 5.34
C LYS A 240 -7.95 5.64 6.62
N ASN A 241 -6.62 5.77 6.52
CA ASN A 241 -5.69 5.60 7.64
C ASN A 241 -5.65 4.20 8.30
N GLU A 242 -6.31 3.21 7.73
CA GLU A 242 -6.21 1.81 8.12
C GLU A 242 -5.25 1.06 7.20
N ILE A 243 -4.59 0.04 7.75
CA ILE A 243 -3.82 -0.91 6.95
C ILE A 243 -4.80 -1.91 6.33
N VAL A 244 -4.55 -2.26 5.07
CA VAL A 244 -5.22 -3.35 4.37
C VAL A 244 -4.16 -4.37 3.99
N THR A 245 -4.26 -5.59 4.52
CA THR A 245 -3.26 -6.63 4.29
C THR A 245 -3.91 -7.96 3.93
N PRO A 246 -3.59 -8.55 2.75
CA PRO A 246 -4.05 -9.88 2.40
C PRO A 246 -3.31 -10.93 3.23
N CYS A 247 -4.04 -11.93 3.71
CA CYS A 247 -3.49 -13.09 4.40
C CYS A 247 -3.45 -14.32 3.48
N TYR A 248 -2.63 -15.30 3.85
CA TYR A 248 -2.49 -16.58 3.11
C TYR A 248 -3.78 -17.39 3.00
N GLU A 249 -4.69 -17.19 3.92
CA GLU A 249 -5.97 -17.90 3.93
C GLU A 249 -7.00 -17.13 3.09
N ASN A 250 -8.21 -17.14 3.45
CA ASN A 250 -9.28 -16.57 2.65
C ASN A 250 -9.69 -15.21 3.18
N SER A 251 -8.74 -14.46 3.78
CA SER A 251 -9.06 -13.21 4.47
C SER A 251 -8.11 -12.08 4.09
N VAL A 252 -8.67 -10.90 4.00
CA VAL A 252 -7.93 -9.63 4.00
C VAL A 252 -8.24 -8.93 5.29
N TYR A 253 -7.22 -8.69 6.10
CA TYR A 253 -7.38 -8.02 7.37
C TYR A 253 -7.21 -6.52 7.23
N LYS A 254 -7.89 -5.79 8.08
CA LYS A 254 -7.71 -4.36 8.28
C LYS A 254 -7.26 -4.10 9.71
N ALA A 255 -6.36 -3.15 9.88
CA ALA A 255 -5.93 -2.69 11.18
C ALA A 255 -6.05 -1.16 11.24
N GLY A 256 -6.89 -0.69 12.14
CA GLY A 256 -7.04 0.71 12.50
C GLY A 256 -6.41 1.03 13.85
N SER A 257 -6.77 2.16 14.45
CA SER A 257 -6.22 2.61 15.74
C SER A 257 -6.58 1.71 16.92
N ASP A 258 -7.70 0.98 16.86
CA ASP A 258 -8.25 0.31 18.04
C ASP A 258 -8.32 -1.21 17.92
N SER A 259 -8.34 -1.76 16.71
CA SER A 259 -8.52 -3.18 16.49
C SER A 259 -8.00 -3.66 15.14
N ILE A 260 -7.79 -4.97 15.06
CA ILE A 260 -7.61 -5.70 13.82
C ILE A 260 -8.90 -6.48 13.55
N TYR A 261 -9.40 -6.41 12.33
CA TYR A 261 -10.61 -7.10 11.93
C TYR A 261 -10.54 -7.62 10.49
N THR A 262 -11.41 -8.55 10.15
CA THR A 262 -11.52 -9.05 8.77
C THR A 262 -12.26 -8.03 7.93
N GLY A 263 -11.60 -7.42 6.96
CA GLY A 263 -12.21 -6.52 5.98
C GLY A 263 -12.89 -7.29 4.86
N PHE A 264 -12.18 -8.27 4.29
CA PHE A 264 -12.75 -9.08 3.19
C PHE A 264 -12.52 -10.56 3.43
N LYS A 265 -13.49 -11.37 3.00
CA LYS A 265 -13.39 -12.81 2.87
C LYS A 265 -13.32 -13.16 1.38
N ILE A 266 -12.37 -14.01 1.01
CA ILE A 266 -12.22 -14.49 -0.35
C ILE A 266 -12.90 -15.85 -0.45
N ASN A 267 -13.98 -15.91 -1.20
CA ASN A 267 -14.66 -17.15 -1.52
C ASN A 267 -14.11 -17.72 -2.83
N TRP A 268 -13.37 -18.81 -2.73
CA TRP A 268 -12.78 -19.49 -3.87
C TRP A 268 -13.75 -20.42 -4.59
N ASP A 269 -14.86 -20.78 -3.94
CA ASP A 269 -15.88 -21.72 -4.45
C ASP A 269 -15.23 -23.05 -4.88
N ASN A 270 -15.32 -23.42 -6.15
CA ASN A 270 -14.73 -24.65 -6.71
C ASN A 270 -13.31 -24.46 -7.30
N LEU A 271 -12.70 -23.29 -7.15
CA LEU A 271 -11.32 -23.09 -7.57
C LEU A 271 -10.38 -23.89 -6.68
N ARG A 272 -9.38 -24.48 -7.29
CA ARG A 272 -8.35 -25.17 -6.53
C ARG A 272 -7.46 -24.16 -5.82
N VAL A 273 -7.39 -24.25 -4.51
CA VAL A 273 -6.46 -23.50 -3.65
C VAL A 273 -5.61 -24.49 -2.86
N PRO A 274 -4.44 -24.09 -2.35
CA PRO A 274 -3.66 -24.95 -1.48
C PRO A 274 -4.45 -25.39 -0.23
N GLU A 275 -4.71 -26.67 -0.07
CA GLU A 275 -5.51 -27.22 1.04
C GLU A 275 -4.63 -27.62 2.22
N THR A 276 -3.43 -28.11 1.91
CA THR A 276 -2.49 -28.55 2.92
C THR A 276 -1.51 -27.44 3.26
N PHE A 277 -0.92 -27.55 4.45
CA PHE A 277 0.15 -26.64 4.86
C PHE A 277 1.35 -26.72 3.89
N GLU A 278 1.71 -27.91 3.43
CA GLU A 278 2.78 -28.13 2.47
C GLU A 278 2.52 -27.39 1.16
N GLU A 279 1.31 -27.51 0.62
CA GLU A 279 0.92 -26.82 -0.61
C GLU A 279 0.93 -25.30 -0.45
N LYS A 280 0.53 -24.79 0.72
CA LYS A 280 0.49 -23.35 1.01
C LYS A 280 1.87 -22.72 1.14
N TYR A 281 2.80 -23.40 1.78
CA TYR A 281 4.07 -22.81 2.23
C TYR A 281 5.30 -23.36 1.53
N TYR A 282 5.19 -24.40 0.70
CA TYR A 282 6.28 -24.91 -0.12
C TYR A 282 6.19 -24.42 -1.57
N PRO A 283 6.96 -23.38 -1.93
CA PRO A 283 6.88 -22.80 -3.28
C PRO A 283 7.40 -23.72 -4.38
N GLY A 284 8.15 -24.79 -4.08
CA GLY A 284 8.65 -25.72 -5.08
C GLY A 284 7.56 -26.46 -5.85
N SER A 285 6.32 -26.48 -5.34
CA SER A 285 5.14 -26.98 -6.04
C SER A 285 4.43 -25.88 -6.88
N ARG A 286 4.86 -24.64 -6.78
CA ARG A 286 4.24 -23.47 -7.43
C ARG A 286 4.99 -23.06 -8.69
N SER A 287 5.38 -24.01 -9.52
CA SER A 287 5.99 -23.73 -10.84
C SER A 287 4.99 -23.00 -11.76
N ALA A 288 5.50 -22.39 -12.82
CA ALA A 288 4.68 -21.91 -13.93
C ALA A 288 3.67 -23.00 -14.33
N GLY A 289 2.37 -22.69 -14.32
CA GLY A 289 1.32 -23.67 -14.55
C GLY A 289 0.76 -24.36 -13.28
N SER A 290 1.05 -23.84 -12.08
CA SER A 290 0.39 -24.31 -10.86
C SER A 290 -1.14 -24.21 -11.01
N PRO A 291 -1.91 -25.27 -10.71
CA PRO A 291 -3.37 -25.25 -10.81
C PRO A 291 -4.02 -24.51 -9.64
N PHE A 292 -3.23 -23.96 -8.73
CA PHE A 292 -3.74 -23.26 -7.56
C PHE A 292 -4.09 -21.81 -7.87
N ALA A 293 -5.21 -21.36 -7.34
CA ALA A 293 -5.56 -19.95 -7.32
C ALA A 293 -4.74 -19.23 -6.22
N GLU A 294 -4.17 -18.08 -6.57
CA GLU A 294 -3.27 -17.34 -5.67
C GLU A 294 -3.35 -15.83 -5.91
N ILE A 295 -3.48 -15.05 -4.83
CA ILE A 295 -3.32 -13.60 -4.88
C ILE A 295 -1.83 -13.26 -5.03
N ARG A 296 -1.47 -12.57 -6.10
CA ARG A 296 -0.08 -12.25 -6.47
C ARG A 296 0.34 -10.83 -6.16
N SER A 297 -0.61 -9.94 -5.87
CA SER A 297 -0.34 -8.52 -5.62
C SER A 297 -0.67 -8.12 -4.20
N LYS A 298 -0.47 -6.84 -3.93
CA LYS A 298 -1.15 -6.13 -2.85
C LYS A 298 -2.65 -6.14 -3.09
N PHE A 299 -3.41 -5.96 -2.03
CA PHE A 299 -4.84 -5.77 -2.08
C PHE A 299 -5.12 -4.27 -1.93
N ILE A 300 -5.78 -3.69 -2.91
CA ILE A 300 -6.02 -2.25 -2.99
C ILE A 300 -7.48 -2.00 -2.70
N GLU A 301 -7.78 -1.16 -1.74
CA GLU A 301 -9.13 -0.76 -1.39
C GLU A 301 -9.34 0.73 -1.71
N THR A 302 -10.50 1.05 -2.27
CA THR A 302 -11.00 2.42 -2.46
C THR A 302 -12.36 2.57 -1.77
N SER A 303 -12.99 3.73 -1.88
CA SER A 303 -14.35 3.95 -1.36
C SER A 303 -15.36 2.96 -1.93
N GLU A 304 -15.28 2.65 -3.23
CA GLU A 304 -16.30 1.88 -3.94
C GLU A 304 -15.84 0.49 -4.37
N HIS A 305 -14.52 0.28 -4.49
CA HIS A 305 -13.96 -0.92 -5.07
C HIS A 305 -12.86 -1.55 -4.24
N ALA A 306 -12.57 -2.82 -4.54
CA ALA A 306 -11.33 -3.47 -4.13
C ALA A 306 -10.69 -4.17 -5.33
N PHE A 307 -9.35 -4.07 -5.44
CA PHE A 307 -8.58 -4.59 -6.56
C PHE A 307 -7.43 -5.46 -6.09
N PHE A 308 -7.15 -6.53 -6.82
CA PHE A 308 -5.98 -7.38 -6.62
C PHE A 308 -5.66 -8.19 -7.87
N ILE A 309 -4.42 -8.65 -7.98
CA ILE A 309 -4.01 -9.55 -9.06
C ILE A 309 -4.06 -10.97 -8.55
N LEU A 310 -4.74 -11.81 -9.31
CA LEU A 310 -4.89 -13.24 -9.09
C LEU A 310 -4.16 -13.98 -10.21
N LYS A 311 -3.43 -15.05 -9.88
CA LYS A 311 -2.98 -16.07 -10.83
C LYS A 311 -3.81 -17.34 -10.63
N TYR A 312 -4.35 -17.87 -11.70
CA TYR A 312 -5.09 -19.12 -11.70
C TYR A 312 -4.92 -19.84 -13.04
N ASP A 313 -4.61 -21.14 -12.98
CA ASP A 313 -4.39 -22.00 -14.15
C ASP A 313 -3.45 -21.38 -15.22
N GLY A 314 -2.32 -20.83 -14.73
CA GLY A 314 -1.30 -20.20 -15.58
C GLY A 314 -1.65 -18.80 -16.09
N THR A 315 -2.87 -18.31 -15.89
CA THR A 315 -3.33 -16.99 -16.36
C THR A 315 -3.38 -15.99 -15.21
N ASN A 316 -2.96 -14.76 -15.49
CA ASN A 316 -3.07 -13.64 -14.56
C ASN A 316 -4.37 -12.85 -14.81
N TYR A 317 -5.00 -12.40 -13.75
CA TYR A 317 -6.22 -11.62 -13.78
C TYR A 317 -6.11 -10.40 -12.84
N LEU A 318 -6.48 -9.24 -13.33
CA LEU A 318 -6.84 -8.11 -12.48
C LEU A 318 -8.29 -8.29 -12.04
N MET A 319 -8.50 -8.46 -10.75
CA MET A 319 -9.82 -8.56 -10.12
C MET A 319 -10.28 -7.19 -9.68
N ASN A 320 -11.55 -6.92 -9.91
CA ASN A 320 -12.30 -5.79 -9.35
C ASN A 320 -13.51 -6.31 -8.59
N TYR A 321 -13.69 -5.84 -7.38
CA TYR A 321 -14.88 -6.08 -6.57
C TYR A 321 -15.58 -4.75 -6.30
N ASP A 322 -16.82 -4.61 -6.77
CA ASP A 322 -17.71 -3.49 -6.48
C ASP A 322 -18.33 -3.68 -5.09
N LYS A 323 -18.00 -2.80 -4.16
CA LYS A 323 -18.43 -2.88 -2.77
C LYS A 323 -19.92 -2.55 -2.58
N LEU A 324 -20.48 -1.74 -3.47
CA LEU A 324 -21.90 -1.33 -3.41
C LEU A 324 -22.80 -2.47 -3.88
N ASN A 325 -22.44 -3.09 -4.98
CA ASN A 325 -23.27 -4.12 -5.61
C ASN A 325 -22.91 -5.54 -5.17
N GLY A 326 -21.75 -5.71 -4.49
CA GLY A 326 -21.26 -7.01 -4.07
C GLY A 326 -20.79 -7.91 -5.23
N LEU A 327 -20.55 -7.34 -6.41
CA LEU A 327 -20.19 -8.07 -7.62
C LEU A 327 -18.69 -8.03 -7.89
N ALA A 328 -18.15 -9.15 -8.37
CA ALA A 328 -16.79 -9.24 -8.85
C ALA A 328 -16.74 -9.36 -10.38
N CYS A 329 -15.72 -8.74 -10.97
CA CYS A 329 -15.36 -8.93 -12.37
C CYS A 329 -13.84 -9.01 -12.52
N SER A 330 -13.35 -9.40 -13.71
CA SER A 330 -11.91 -9.50 -13.94
C SER A 330 -11.53 -9.12 -15.37
N MET A 331 -10.24 -8.83 -15.54
CA MET A 331 -9.58 -8.68 -16.83
C MET A 331 -8.35 -9.59 -16.86
N SER A 332 -8.29 -10.52 -17.81
CA SER A 332 -7.11 -11.35 -18.03
C SER A 332 -6.01 -10.57 -18.75
N PHE A 333 -4.76 -10.95 -18.52
CA PHE A 333 -3.61 -10.42 -19.24
C PHE A 333 -2.51 -11.48 -19.39
N ALA A 334 -1.69 -11.34 -20.44
CA ALA A 334 -0.60 -12.26 -20.70
C ALA A 334 0.48 -12.20 -19.60
N GLU A 335 1.26 -13.27 -19.45
CA GLU A 335 2.30 -13.35 -18.42
C GLU A 335 3.41 -12.30 -18.66
N ASP A 336 3.69 -12.00 -19.94
CA ASP A 336 4.70 -11.01 -20.34
C ASP A 336 4.19 -9.56 -20.31
N ASP A 337 2.89 -9.36 -20.19
CA ASP A 337 2.31 -8.03 -20.05
C ASP A 337 2.54 -7.48 -18.65
N LYS A 338 2.83 -6.19 -18.53
CA LYS A 338 2.79 -5.53 -17.23
C LYS A 338 1.40 -5.68 -16.64
N ALA A 339 1.33 -6.14 -15.40
CA ALA A 339 0.07 -6.34 -14.70
C ALA A 339 -0.64 -5.01 -14.42
N GLY A 340 -1.98 -4.99 -14.47
CA GLY A 340 -2.77 -3.87 -13.99
C GLY A 340 -3.79 -3.34 -14.99
N PHE A 341 -4.30 -2.16 -14.67
CA PHE A 341 -5.26 -1.42 -15.49
C PHE A 341 -4.67 -1.03 -16.84
N ILE A 342 -5.48 -1.00 -17.86
CA ILE A 342 -5.12 -0.31 -19.11
C ILE A 342 -5.01 1.18 -18.78
N ASN A 343 -3.83 1.75 -19.00
CA ASN A 343 -3.61 3.17 -18.76
C ASN A 343 -4.07 3.99 -19.99
N ASP A 344 -5.34 4.28 -20.02
CA ASP A 344 -5.97 5.12 -21.02
C ASP A 344 -6.04 6.61 -20.62
N LEU A 345 -5.52 7.00 -19.47
CA LEU A 345 -5.42 8.42 -19.10
C LEU A 345 -4.51 9.19 -20.05
N ASP A 346 -3.37 8.60 -20.41
CA ASP A 346 -2.37 9.18 -21.31
C ASP A 346 -1.89 8.19 -22.41
N GLY A 347 -2.39 6.96 -22.41
CA GLY A 347 -1.98 5.92 -23.34
C GLY A 347 -0.64 5.26 -22.99
N GLY A 348 -0.22 5.39 -21.74
CA GLY A 348 1.02 4.80 -21.24
C GLY A 348 0.90 3.31 -20.91
N GLN A 349 1.97 2.77 -20.30
CA GLN A 349 2.00 1.38 -19.83
C GLN A 349 0.91 1.11 -18.80
N ARG A 350 0.42 -0.13 -18.76
CA ARG A 350 -0.48 -0.60 -17.71
C ARG A 350 0.04 -0.21 -16.33
N PHE A 351 -0.88 0.03 -15.41
CA PHE A 351 -0.59 0.49 -14.07
C PHE A 351 -1.26 -0.39 -13.02
N PHE A 352 -0.50 -0.78 -12.00
CA PHE A 352 -1.04 -1.36 -10.77
C PHE A 352 -0.23 -0.83 -9.58
N PRO A 353 -0.86 -0.29 -8.53
CA PRO A 353 -0.13 0.35 -7.45
C PRO A 353 0.69 -0.64 -6.63
N LEU A 354 1.92 -0.24 -6.34
CA LEU A 354 2.80 -0.89 -5.37
C LEU A 354 2.61 -0.28 -3.96
N TRP A 355 2.24 1.01 -3.92
CA TRP A 355 1.97 1.73 -2.67
C TRP A 355 0.77 2.64 -2.83
N THR A 356 0.14 2.94 -1.69
CA THR A 356 -0.93 3.94 -1.58
C THR A 356 -0.53 4.98 -0.53
N ASN A 357 -1.04 6.21 -0.65
CA ASN A 357 -0.99 7.12 0.48
C ASN A 357 -1.94 6.64 1.59
N ARG A 358 -1.92 7.30 2.74
CA ARG A 358 -2.70 6.92 3.92
C ARG A 358 -4.21 6.93 3.69
N GLU A 359 -4.71 7.88 2.93
CA GLU A 359 -6.14 7.98 2.60
C GLU A 359 -6.57 6.93 1.56
N GLY A 360 -5.63 6.39 0.79
CA GLY A 360 -5.89 5.41 -0.27
C GLY A 360 -6.40 6.05 -1.57
N ASP A 361 -6.31 7.38 -1.70
CA ASP A 361 -6.76 8.15 -2.87
C ASP A 361 -5.62 8.51 -3.84
N ILE A 362 -4.38 8.20 -3.48
CA ILE A 362 -3.20 8.31 -4.35
C ILE A 362 -2.52 6.95 -4.43
N TRP A 363 -2.29 6.51 -5.66
CA TRP A 363 -1.62 5.27 -5.98
C TRP A 363 -0.24 5.52 -6.57
N ILE A 364 0.73 4.72 -6.20
CA ILE A 364 2.11 4.89 -6.62
C ILE A 364 2.68 3.57 -7.09
N ASP A 365 3.39 3.59 -8.21
CA ASP A 365 4.35 2.56 -8.59
C ASP A 365 5.64 3.21 -9.11
N PHE A 366 6.61 2.40 -9.52
CA PHE A 366 7.79 2.91 -10.21
C PHE A 366 8.11 2.08 -11.45
N VAL A 367 8.83 2.69 -12.37
CA VAL A 367 9.32 2.08 -13.59
C VAL A 367 10.77 2.52 -13.80
N GLN A 368 11.62 1.63 -14.29
CA GLN A 368 12.99 2.01 -14.68
C GLN A 368 12.94 2.95 -15.89
N ALA A 369 13.79 3.98 -15.88
CA ALA A 369 13.86 4.94 -17.00
C ALA A 369 14.16 4.25 -18.33
N ILE A 370 15.09 3.27 -18.33
CA ILE A 370 15.41 2.47 -19.50
C ILE A 370 14.19 1.72 -20.06
N ASP A 371 13.32 1.18 -19.18
CA ASP A 371 12.13 0.45 -19.62
C ASP A 371 11.11 1.39 -20.29
N LEU A 372 10.90 2.57 -19.72
CA LEU A 372 10.08 3.60 -20.36
C LEU A 372 10.64 3.99 -21.72
N LYS A 373 11.94 4.27 -21.80
CA LYS A 373 12.60 4.71 -23.03
C LYS A 373 12.52 3.66 -24.15
N THR A 374 12.64 2.36 -23.81
CA THR A 374 12.63 1.26 -24.78
C THR A 374 11.24 0.84 -25.22
N GLN A 375 10.25 0.93 -24.36
CA GLN A 375 8.87 0.49 -24.66
C GLN A 375 8.04 1.57 -25.39
N TYR A 376 8.32 2.86 -25.15
CA TYR A 376 7.54 3.93 -25.77
C TYR A 376 8.08 4.22 -27.19
N THR A 377 7.82 3.27 -28.09
CA THR A 377 8.03 3.46 -29.53
C THR A 377 6.86 4.21 -30.15
N ASP A 378 7.09 4.77 -31.35
CA ASP A 378 6.00 5.42 -32.11
C ASP A 378 4.80 4.49 -32.33
N ASP A 379 5.05 3.19 -32.52
CA ASP A 379 3.98 2.21 -32.72
C ASP A 379 3.21 1.94 -31.42
N PHE A 380 3.91 1.80 -30.27
CA PHE A 380 3.26 1.70 -28.96
C PHE A 380 2.32 2.88 -28.69
N LEU A 381 2.79 4.09 -28.97
CA LEU A 381 2.00 5.30 -28.75
C LEU A 381 0.82 5.46 -29.73
N LYS A 382 0.87 4.85 -30.93
CA LYS A 382 -0.24 4.83 -31.87
C LYS A 382 -1.32 3.83 -31.49
N ASP A 383 -0.92 2.69 -30.92
CA ASP A 383 -1.80 1.57 -30.63
C ASP A 383 -2.58 1.74 -29.31
N ASN A 384 -2.15 2.66 -28.44
CA ASN A 384 -2.81 2.91 -27.16
C ASN A 384 -3.63 4.20 -27.18
N ASP A 385 -4.90 4.08 -26.83
CA ASP A 385 -5.82 5.21 -26.70
C ASP A 385 -5.50 6.06 -25.46
N ALA A 386 -5.71 7.37 -25.57
CA ALA A 386 -5.68 8.30 -24.44
C ALA A 386 -6.99 9.08 -24.41
N VAL A 387 -7.68 9.07 -23.28
CA VAL A 387 -8.92 9.84 -23.09
C VAL A 387 -8.67 11.34 -23.09
N ASN A 388 -7.45 11.75 -22.78
CA ASN A 388 -7.03 13.15 -22.80
C ASN A 388 -5.78 13.33 -23.69
N PRO A 389 -5.95 13.90 -24.89
CA PRO A 389 -4.82 14.16 -25.81
C PRO A 389 -3.71 15.00 -25.19
N GLY A 390 -4.05 15.99 -24.35
CA GLY A 390 -3.04 16.84 -23.69
C GLY A 390 -2.23 16.09 -22.63
N SER A 391 -2.77 15.04 -22.03
CA SER A 391 -2.00 14.16 -21.13
C SER A 391 -1.03 13.29 -21.92
N ARG A 392 -1.42 12.83 -23.10
CA ARG A 392 -0.54 12.09 -24.01
C ARG A 392 0.63 12.95 -24.49
N GLU A 393 0.39 14.19 -24.89
CA GLU A 393 1.46 15.12 -25.30
C GLU A 393 2.48 15.30 -24.17
N LYS A 394 2.02 15.52 -22.94
CA LYS A 394 2.90 15.61 -21.77
C LYS A 394 3.72 14.33 -21.52
N LEU A 395 3.12 13.16 -21.73
CA LEU A 395 3.85 11.89 -21.63
C LEU A 395 4.93 11.78 -22.70
N ILE A 396 4.62 12.15 -23.95
CA ILE A 396 5.60 12.14 -25.05
C ILE A 396 6.75 13.10 -24.76
N ASP A 397 6.46 14.32 -24.32
CA ASP A 397 7.49 15.31 -23.94
C ASP A 397 8.37 14.75 -22.83
N PHE A 398 7.75 14.19 -21.76
CA PHE A 398 8.47 13.57 -20.66
C PHE A 398 9.41 12.44 -21.12
N ILE A 399 8.92 11.52 -21.97
CA ILE A 399 9.73 10.40 -22.49
C ILE A 399 10.85 10.90 -23.43
N THR A 400 10.61 11.99 -24.15
CA THR A 400 11.61 12.60 -25.03
C THR A 400 12.79 13.14 -24.23
N ASP A 401 12.52 13.81 -23.12
CA ASP A 401 13.53 14.42 -22.25
C ASP A 401 14.24 13.39 -21.35
N LEU A 402 13.57 12.26 -21.02
CA LEU A 402 14.10 11.19 -20.18
C LEU A 402 15.37 10.57 -20.78
N GLN A 403 16.38 10.32 -19.96
CA GLN A 403 17.57 9.57 -20.34
C GLN A 403 17.44 8.10 -19.87
N ALA A 404 18.10 7.18 -20.59
CA ALA A 404 18.02 5.75 -20.26
C ALA A 404 18.69 5.39 -18.93
N ASP A 405 19.65 6.21 -18.51
CA ASP A 405 20.41 6.10 -17.26
C ASP A 405 19.87 6.97 -16.12
N ASP A 406 18.76 7.68 -16.36
CA ASP A 406 18.06 8.40 -15.27
C ASP A 406 17.62 7.41 -14.17
N ASN A 407 17.49 7.90 -12.94
CA ASN A 407 16.90 7.18 -11.82
C ASN A 407 15.46 6.71 -12.13
N PRO A 408 14.94 5.73 -11.39
CA PRO A 408 13.57 5.27 -11.57
C PRO A 408 12.54 6.40 -11.54
N VAL A 409 11.55 6.26 -12.38
CA VAL A 409 10.42 7.18 -12.50
C VAL A 409 9.29 6.66 -11.61
N LEU A 410 8.83 7.46 -10.66
CA LEU A 410 7.59 7.22 -9.94
C LEU A 410 6.41 7.61 -10.83
N ARG A 411 5.41 6.73 -10.91
CA ARG A 411 4.11 7.02 -11.48
C ARG A 411 3.13 7.23 -10.33
N ILE A 412 2.54 8.41 -10.27
CA ILE A 412 1.62 8.85 -9.22
C ILE A 412 0.26 9.06 -9.85
N VAL A 413 -0.71 8.25 -9.44
CA VAL A 413 -2.08 8.27 -9.94
C VAL A 413 -2.99 8.87 -8.87
N TYR A 414 -3.78 9.86 -9.25
CA TYR A 414 -4.76 10.51 -8.41
C TYR A 414 -6.14 9.95 -8.71
N LEU A 415 -6.79 9.36 -7.71
CA LEU A 415 -8.10 8.75 -7.87
C LEU A 415 -9.19 9.81 -7.99
N LYS A 416 -10.29 9.42 -8.62
CA LYS A 416 -11.52 10.21 -8.62
C LYS A 416 -12.02 10.40 -7.21
N LYS A 417 -12.51 11.59 -6.92
CA LYS A 417 -13.24 11.79 -5.67
C LYS A 417 -14.62 11.17 -5.82
N PRO A 418 -15.11 10.49 -4.77
CA PRO A 418 -16.49 10.02 -4.76
C PRO A 418 -17.46 11.20 -5.02
N ASP A 419 -18.44 10.98 -5.88
CA ASP A 419 -19.50 11.96 -6.18
C ASP A 419 -20.42 12.23 -4.96
#